data_5d8db0292737a8695fdf67118f1d052d
#
_entry.id   5d8db0292737a8695fdf67118f1d052d
#
_cell.length_a   1.000
_cell.length_b   1.000
_cell.length_c   1.000
_cell.angle_alpha   90.00
_cell.angle_beta   90.00
_cell.angle_gamma   90.00
#
_symmetry.space_group_name_H-M   'P 1'
#
loop_
_entity.id
_entity.type
_entity.pdbx_description
1 polymer ?
#
loop_
_entity_poly.entity_id
_entity_poly.type
_entity_poly.pdbx_seq_one_letter_code
_entity_poly.pdbx_strand_id
1 'polypeptide(L)'
;MSETTTKTKEVSLDELWESAPISTHIFNPASLTHLPNAARLYLEHAIAPGAKLASAVRLWMHGEIKLGKKWHHFKGEEVICWNRGMIWRATTWMQGLPIWGADSVIDGASAVEWKILGLFPVMQAAGVDVTRSGAGRMQGESVW
;
A
#
# COMPACT_ATOMS: atom_id res chain seq x y z
N MET A 1 -25.00 27.63 -10.19
CA MET A 1 -23.58 27.28 -10.45
C MET A 1 -23.45 25.81 -10.12
N SER A 2 -23.39 24.93 -11.15
CA SER A 2 -23.21 23.48 -10.95
C SER A 2 -21.72 23.21 -10.70
N GLU A 3 -21.37 22.80 -9.52
CA GLU A 3 -20.05 22.20 -9.26
C GLU A 3 -19.98 20.85 -9.99
N THR A 4 -19.26 20.82 -11.07
CA THR A 4 -18.91 19.58 -11.76
C THR A 4 -17.87 18.88 -10.90
N THR A 5 -18.31 17.98 -10.03
CA THR A 5 -17.42 17.08 -9.30
C THR A 5 -16.74 16.18 -10.33
N THR A 6 -15.55 16.55 -10.74
CA THR A 6 -14.69 15.70 -11.56
C THR A 6 -14.32 14.46 -10.72
N LYS A 7 -15.01 13.34 -10.97
CA LYS A 7 -14.69 12.06 -10.36
C LYS A 7 -13.28 11.68 -10.85
N THR A 8 -12.28 11.90 -10.01
CA THR A 8 -10.91 11.48 -10.29
C THR A 8 -10.93 9.97 -10.57
N LYS A 9 -10.42 9.55 -11.72
CA LYS A 9 -10.38 8.13 -12.09
C LYS A 9 -9.57 7.38 -11.02
N GLU A 10 -10.20 6.41 -10.40
CA GLU A 10 -9.55 5.55 -9.40
C GLU A 10 -8.47 4.71 -10.09
N VAL A 11 -7.23 4.78 -9.60
CA VAL A 11 -6.09 3.99 -10.09
C VAL A 11 -6.28 2.55 -9.65
N SER A 12 -6.16 1.60 -10.57
CA SER A 12 -6.23 0.18 -10.26
C SER A 12 -4.87 -0.39 -9.83
N LEU A 13 -4.88 -1.59 -9.22
CA LEU A 13 -3.64 -2.33 -8.89
C LEU A 13 -2.77 -2.56 -10.14
N ASP A 14 -3.38 -2.93 -11.26
CA ASP A 14 -2.67 -3.19 -12.50
C ASP A 14 -2.09 -1.90 -13.10
N GLU A 15 -2.86 -0.81 -13.14
CA GLU A 15 -2.36 0.50 -13.59
C GLU A 15 -1.21 1.00 -12.72
N LEU A 16 -1.25 0.77 -11.41
CA LEU A 16 -0.15 1.14 -10.51
C LEU A 16 1.08 0.27 -10.78
N TRP A 17 0.92 -1.04 -10.92
CA TRP A 17 1.98 -1.98 -11.23
C TRP A 17 2.67 -1.65 -12.56
N GLU A 18 1.89 -1.44 -13.62
CA GLU A 18 2.39 -1.12 -14.96
C GLU A 18 3.05 0.27 -15.04
N SER A 19 2.74 1.16 -14.12
CA SER A 19 3.35 2.50 -14.06
C SER A 19 4.76 2.49 -13.47
N ALA A 20 5.22 1.36 -12.92
CA ALA A 20 6.53 1.27 -12.28
C ALA A 20 7.67 1.45 -13.31
N PRO A 21 8.61 2.36 -13.07
CA PRO A 21 9.74 2.53 -13.96
C PRO A 21 10.68 1.32 -13.91
N ILE A 22 11.38 1.06 -15.00
CA ILE A 22 12.46 0.07 -14.98
C ILE A 22 13.57 0.56 -14.06
N SER A 23 13.83 -0.19 -12.98
CA SER A 23 14.90 0.16 -12.06
C SER A 23 16.26 -0.19 -12.64
N THR A 24 17.20 0.76 -12.57
CA THR A 24 18.62 0.56 -12.87
C THR A 24 19.46 0.63 -11.59
N HIS A 25 18.83 0.85 -10.43
CA HIS A 25 19.53 0.98 -9.16
C HIS A 25 20.05 -0.36 -8.65
N ILE A 26 21.29 -0.33 -8.17
CA ILE A 26 21.95 -1.48 -7.57
C ILE A 26 22.29 -1.12 -6.12
N PHE A 27 22.04 -2.05 -5.22
CA PHE A 27 22.32 -1.85 -3.80
C PHE A 27 23.83 -1.73 -3.56
N ASN A 28 24.22 -0.61 -2.98
CA ASN A 28 25.59 -0.34 -2.58
C ASN A 28 25.62 0.05 -1.09
N PRO A 29 26.17 -0.79 -0.20
CA PRO A 29 26.26 -0.48 1.22
C PRO A 29 26.99 0.85 1.52
N ALA A 30 27.95 1.25 0.71
CA ALA A 30 28.66 2.51 0.89
C ALA A 30 27.76 3.75 0.77
N SER A 31 26.63 3.65 0.10
CA SER A 31 25.66 4.75 -0.01
C SER A 31 24.86 4.98 1.29
N LEU A 32 24.91 4.06 2.25
CA LEU A 32 24.12 4.09 3.48
C LEU A 32 24.79 4.80 4.65
N THR A 33 25.94 5.40 4.45
CA THR A 33 26.75 6.03 5.53
C THR A 33 26.05 7.17 6.25
N HIS A 34 25.04 7.78 5.61
CA HIS A 34 24.22 8.86 6.16
C HIS A 34 23.10 8.36 7.09
N LEU A 35 22.81 7.04 7.08
CA LEU A 35 21.76 6.47 7.90
C LEU A 35 22.24 6.18 9.34
N PRO A 36 21.31 6.20 10.33
CA PRO A 36 21.60 5.70 11.67
C PRO A 36 22.13 4.26 11.62
N ASN A 37 23.06 3.93 12.53
CA ASN A 37 23.77 2.65 12.52
C ASN A 37 22.82 1.42 12.49
N ALA A 38 21.74 1.44 13.27
CA ALA A 38 20.77 0.34 13.29
C ALA A 38 20.07 0.12 11.94
N ALA A 39 19.67 1.20 11.27
CA ALA A 39 19.05 1.12 9.94
C ALA A 39 20.04 0.64 8.88
N ARG A 40 21.27 1.13 8.92
CA ARG A 40 22.36 0.68 8.02
C ARG A 40 22.62 -0.80 8.17
N LEU A 41 22.83 -1.29 9.39
CA LEU A 41 23.08 -2.71 9.66
C LEU A 41 21.92 -3.60 9.24
N TYR A 42 20.67 -3.14 9.43
CA TYR A 42 19.48 -3.86 8.97
C TYR A 42 19.49 -4.03 7.45
N LEU A 43 19.71 -2.96 6.69
CA LEU A 43 19.73 -3.00 5.23
C LEU A 43 20.91 -3.81 4.68
N GLU A 44 22.09 -3.68 5.27
CA GLU A 44 23.28 -4.47 4.91
C GLU A 44 23.07 -5.98 5.17
N HIS A 45 22.28 -6.33 6.19
CA HIS A 45 21.92 -7.72 6.45
C HIS A 45 20.83 -8.24 5.51
N ALA A 46 19.83 -7.39 5.21
CA ALA A 46 18.66 -7.78 4.43
C ALA A 46 18.92 -7.84 2.91
N ILE A 47 19.84 -7.02 2.40
CA ILE A 47 20.05 -6.86 0.95
C ILE A 47 21.50 -7.17 0.60
N ALA A 48 21.71 -8.11 -0.31
CA ALA A 48 23.05 -8.46 -0.77
C ALA A 48 23.70 -7.30 -1.56
N PRO A 49 24.98 -6.98 -1.33
CA PRO A 49 25.70 -6.01 -2.15
C PRO A 49 25.60 -6.37 -3.64
N GLY A 50 25.33 -5.39 -4.49
CA GLY A 50 25.14 -5.59 -5.92
C GLY A 50 23.76 -6.11 -6.33
N ALA A 51 22.85 -6.33 -5.40
CA ALA A 51 21.46 -6.69 -5.72
C ALA A 51 20.76 -5.57 -6.49
N LYS A 52 20.02 -5.91 -7.53
CA LYS A 52 19.18 -4.96 -8.26
C LYS A 52 17.96 -4.61 -7.42
N LEU A 53 17.77 -3.32 -7.16
CA LEU A 53 16.63 -2.82 -6.41
C LEU A 53 15.39 -2.74 -7.31
N ALA A 54 14.26 -3.23 -6.83
CA ALA A 54 13.00 -3.12 -7.54
C ALA A 54 12.42 -1.70 -7.43
N SER A 55 11.66 -1.28 -8.43
CA SER A 55 10.89 -0.01 -8.40
C SER A 55 9.46 -0.21 -7.89
N ALA A 56 8.98 -1.44 -7.89
CA ALA A 56 7.69 -1.83 -7.34
C ALA A 56 7.72 -3.26 -6.84
N VAL A 57 6.75 -3.57 -5.98
CA VAL A 57 6.47 -4.92 -5.52
C VAL A 57 4.97 -5.19 -5.59
N ARG A 58 4.60 -6.43 -5.92
CA ARG A 58 3.22 -6.92 -5.90
C ARG A 58 3.14 -8.13 -4.97
N LEU A 59 2.25 -8.07 -4.00
CA LEU A 59 2.13 -9.03 -2.92
C LEU A 59 0.73 -9.64 -2.91
N TRP A 60 0.65 -10.94 -2.68
CA TRP A 60 -0.60 -11.63 -2.36
C TRP A 60 -0.51 -12.14 -0.93
N MET A 61 -1.54 -11.88 -0.15
CA MET A 61 -1.52 -12.20 1.27
C MET A 61 -2.84 -12.77 1.75
N HIS A 62 -2.79 -13.52 2.80
CA HIS A 62 -3.95 -13.98 3.55
C HIS A 62 -3.62 -14.01 5.04
N GLY A 63 -4.63 -13.93 5.86
CA GLY A 63 -4.46 -13.92 7.31
C GLY A 63 -5.75 -13.63 8.02
N GLU A 64 -5.63 -13.04 9.19
CA GLU A 64 -6.76 -12.63 10.01
C GLU A 64 -6.69 -11.13 10.31
N ILE A 65 -7.81 -10.46 10.18
CA ILE A 65 -8.00 -9.05 10.53
C ILE A 65 -9.01 -8.94 11.68
N LYS A 66 -8.70 -8.11 12.66
CA LYS A 66 -9.60 -7.86 13.78
C LYS A 66 -10.59 -6.76 13.44
N LEU A 67 -11.86 -7.12 13.29
CA LEU A 67 -12.96 -6.18 13.10
C LEU A 67 -13.84 -6.17 14.34
N GLY A 68 -13.86 -5.05 15.03
CA GLY A 68 -14.50 -4.95 16.35
C GLY A 68 -13.82 -5.87 17.37
N LYS A 69 -14.58 -6.84 17.91
CA LYS A 69 -14.09 -7.81 18.93
C LYS A 69 -13.69 -9.18 18.35
N LYS A 70 -13.88 -9.42 17.06
CA LYS A 70 -13.67 -10.72 16.42
C LYS A 70 -12.57 -10.65 15.36
N TRP A 71 -11.86 -11.78 15.20
CA TRP A 71 -10.94 -12.01 14.10
C TRP A 71 -11.68 -12.58 12.91
N HIS A 72 -11.35 -12.11 11.72
CA HIS A 72 -11.95 -12.51 10.45
C HIS A 72 -10.85 -12.83 9.45
N HIS A 73 -10.98 -13.96 8.76
CA HIS A 73 -10.07 -14.29 7.67
C HIS A 73 -10.15 -13.26 6.55
N PHE A 74 -9.03 -12.93 5.96
CA PHE A 74 -8.97 -12.08 4.78
C PHE A 74 -8.04 -12.67 3.72
N LYS A 75 -8.29 -12.28 2.48
CA LYS A 75 -7.35 -12.39 1.35
C LYS A 75 -7.13 -11.00 0.80
N GLY A 76 -5.90 -10.68 0.50
CA GLY A 76 -5.52 -9.36 0.01
C GLY A 76 -4.47 -9.41 -1.08
N GLU A 77 -4.42 -8.33 -1.80
CA GLU A 77 -3.41 -8.03 -2.80
C GLU A 77 -2.93 -6.61 -2.61
N GLU A 78 -1.63 -6.39 -2.75
CA GLU A 78 -1.00 -5.09 -2.60
C GLU A 78 -0.02 -4.84 -3.72
N VAL A 79 -0.01 -3.62 -4.21
CA VAL A 79 1.02 -3.10 -5.08
C VAL A 79 1.60 -1.85 -4.44
N ILE A 80 2.94 -1.84 -4.30
CA ILE A 80 3.70 -0.66 -3.89
C ILE A 80 4.60 -0.28 -5.05
N CYS A 81 4.47 0.96 -5.52
CA CYS A 81 5.32 1.59 -6.52
C CYS A 81 5.97 2.82 -5.89
N TRP A 82 7.29 2.78 -5.65
CA TRP A 82 8.00 3.71 -4.76
C TRP A 82 7.85 5.18 -5.13
N ASN A 83 7.74 5.47 -6.40
CA ASN A 83 7.63 6.84 -6.92
C ASN A 83 6.20 7.34 -7.04
N ARG A 84 5.19 6.50 -6.74
CA ARG A 84 3.81 6.86 -7.00
C ARG A 84 2.86 6.57 -5.86
N GLY A 85 3.04 5.44 -5.17
CA GLY A 85 2.20 5.11 -4.04
C GLY A 85 1.96 3.62 -3.85
N MET A 86 0.92 3.30 -3.10
CA MET A 86 0.49 1.94 -2.82
C MET A 86 -1.03 1.79 -2.93
N ILE A 87 -1.47 0.61 -3.26
CA ILE A 87 -2.86 0.17 -3.15
C ILE A 87 -2.87 -1.20 -2.50
N TRP A 88 -3.57 -1.32 -1.37
CA TRP A 88 -3.90 -2.58 -0.75
C TRP A 88 -5.39 -2.85 -0.90
N ARG A 89 -5.76 -4.01 -1.43
CA ARG A 89 -7.15 -4.47 -1.54
C ARG A 89 -7.31 -5.75 -0.78
N ALA A 90 -8.41 -5.87 -0.05
CA ALA A 90 -8.72 -7.09 0.67
C ALA A 90 -10.20 -7.46 0.60
N THR A 91 -10.44 -8.75 0.72
CA THR A 91 -11.77 -9.31 0.95
C THR A 91 -11.75 -10.04 2.28
N THR A 92 -12.70 -9.72 3.13
CA THR A 92 -12.98 -10.44 4.38
C THR A 92 -14.45 -10.86 4.41
N TRP A 93 -14.81 -11.72 5.35
CA TRP A 93 -16.19 -12.20 5.48
C TRP A 93 -16.68 -11.94 6.89
N MET A 94 -17.84 -11.30 6.98
CA MET A 94 -18.52 -11.06 8.24
C MET A 94 -19.94 -11.62 8.18
N GLN A 95 -20.27 -12.56 9.06
CA GLN A 95 -21.57 -13.27 9.06
C GLN A 95 -21.91 -13.91 7.69
N GLY A 96 -20.91 -14.42 6.98
CA GLY A 96 -21.09 -15.03 5.67
C GLY A 96 -21.18 -14.06 4.49
N LEU A 97 -21.20 -12.75 4.73
CA LEU A 97 -21.21 -11.73 3.70
C LEU A 97 -19.80 -11.24 3.39
N PRO A 98 -19.42 -11.14 2.11
CA PRO A 98 -18.13 -10.57 1.73
C PRO A 98 -18.12 -9.06 1.94
N ILE A 99 -17.03 -8.59 2.51
CA ILE A 99 -16.69 -7.18 2.66
C ILE A 99 -15.43 -6.94 1.84
N TRP A 100 -15.49 -6.02 0.91
CA TRP A 100 -14.36 -5.60 0.10
C TRP A 100 -13.87 -4.24 0.56
N GLY A 101 -12.57 -4.13 0.70
CA GLY A 101 -11.94 -2.90 1.12
C GLY A 101 -10.68 -2.58 0.34
N ALA A 102 -10.36 -1.30 0.31
CA ALA A 102 -9.10 -0.80 -0.21
C ALA A 102 -8.59 0.35 0.65
N ASP A 103 -7.29 0.30 0.89
CA ASP A 103 -6.50 1.42 1.40
C ASP A 103 -5.55 1.84 0.29
N SER A 104 -5.47 3.11 0.01
CA SER A 104 -4.62 3.64 -1.06
C SER A 104 -3.86 4.90 -0.63
N VAL A 105 -2.66 5.03 -1.16
CA VAL A 105 -1.85 6.25 -1.14
C VAL A 105 -1.38 6.44 -2.57
N ILE A 106 -1.94 7.39 -3.30
CA ILE A 106 -1.60 7.64 -4.70
C ILE A 106 -1.28 9.11 -4.87
N ASP A 107 -0.11 9.38 -5.44
CA ASP A 107 0.34 10.74 -5.78
C ASP A 107 0.19 11.72 -4.61
N GLY A 108 0.46 11.23 -3.38
CA GLY A 108 0.43 12.02 -2.15
C GLY A 108 -0.96 12.19 -1.51
N ALA A 109 -1.98 11.50 -1.99
CA ALA A 109 -3.31 11.49 -1.40
C ALA A 109 -3.70 10.08 -0.94
N SER A 110 -4.29 9.95 0.25
CA SER A 110 -4.74 8.67 0.79
C SER A 110 -6.25 8.59 0.89
N ALA A 111 -6.77 7.40 0.65
CA ALA A 111 -8.16 7.06 0.85
C ALA A 111 -8.29 5.64 1.41
N VAL A 112 -9.33 5.45 2.22
CA VAL A 112 -9.76 4.16 2.76
C VAL A 112 -11.22 3.98 2.40
N GLU A 113 -11.56 2.87 1.78
CA GLU A 113 -12.95 2.55 1.45
C GLU A 113 -13.24 1.07 1.66
N TRP A 114 -14.30 0.76 2.43
CA TRP A 114 -14.77 -0.59 2.66
C TRP A 114 -16.27 -0.69 2.40
N LYS A 115 -16.69 -1.72 1.66
CA LYS A 115 -18.08 -1.93 1.23
C LYS A 115 -18.54 -3.36 1.48
N ILE A 116 -19.76 -3.53 1.99
CA ILE A 116 -20.46 -4.83 2.01
C ILE A 116 -21.02 -5.07 0.60
N LEU A 117 -20.79 -6.28 0.08
CA LEU A 117 -21.21 -6.70 -1.26
C LEU A 117 -20.76 -5.75 -2.39
N GLY A 118 -19.74 -4.89 -2.14
CA GLY A 118 -19.30 -3.87 -3.07
C GLY A 118 -20.25 -2.70 -3.28
N LEU A 119 -21.39 -2.68 -2.60
CA LEU A 119 -22.47 -1.71 -2.83
C LEU A 119 -22.67 -0.75 -1.65
N PHE A 120 -22.64 -1.28 -0.42
CA PHE A 120 -22.97 -0.49 0.76
C PHE A 120 -21.69 -0.09 1.50
N PRO A 121 -21.33 1.20 1.55
CA PRO A 121 -20.15 1.64 2.28
C PRO A 121 -20.32 1.40 3.78
N VAL A 122 -19.32 0.78 4.40
CA VAL A 122 -19.24 0.56 5.85
C VAL A 122 -18.17 1.42 6.50
N MET A 123 -17.16 1.82 5.73
CA MET A 123 -16.13 2.76 6.16
C MET A 123 -15.61 3.52 4.95
N GLN A 124 -15.48 4.83 5.11
CA GLN A 124 -14.83 5.72 4.15
C GLN A 124 -14.06 6.77 4.92
N ALA A 125 -12.81 6.98 4.57
CA ALA A 125 -11.97 8.01 5.15
C ALA A 125 -11.01 8.58 4.10
N ALA A 126 -10.81 9.88 4.13
CA ALA A 126 -9.85 10.61 3.34
C ALA A 126 -9.45 11.90 4.07
N GLY A 127 -8.46 12.62 3.57
CA GLY A 127 -8.00 13.88 4.12
C GLY A 127 -6.61 13.80 4.74
N VAL A 128 -6.18 14.88 5.38
CA VAL A 128 -4.79 15.09 5.81
C VAL A 128 -4.30 14.02 6.78
N ASP A 129 -5.12 13.63 7.77
CA ASP A 129 -4.71 12.65 8.77
C ASP A 129 -4.64 11.23 8.17
N VAL A 130 -5.56 10.89 7.28
CA VAL A 130 -5.54 9.63 6.53
C VAL A 130 -4.31 9.57 5.62
N THR A 131 -4.00 10.69 4.95
CA THR A 131 -2.80 10.82 4.10
C THR A 131 -1.52 10.66 4.91
N ARG A 132 -1.42 11.26 6.09
CA ARG A 132 -0.25 11.09 6.98
C ARG A 132 -0.10 9.64 7.43
N SER A 133 -1.20 9.00 7.83
CA SER A 133 -1.20 7.60 8.25
C SER A 133 -0.82 6.66 7.10
N GLY A 134 -1.40 6.86 5.92
CA GLY A 134 -1.10 6.07 4.73
C GLY A 134 0.34 6.21 4.26
N ALA A 135 0.88 7.44 4.27
CA ALA A 135 2.29 7.68 3.93
C ALA A 135 3.23 6.99 4.92
N GLY A 136 2.92 7.01 6.21
CA GLY A 136 3.69 6.29 7.23
C GLY A 136 3.66 4.77 7.02
N ARG A 137 2.51 4.21 6.66
CA ARG A 137 2.36 2.79 6.31
C ARG A 137 3.20 2.44 5.09
N MET A 138 3.06 3.18 3.99
CA MET A 138 3.83 2.97 2.77
C MET A 138 5.35 2.98 3.04
N GLN A 139 5.84 3.93 3.83
CA GLN A 139 7.26 4.00 4.20
C GLN A 139 7.70 2.79 5.03
N GLY A 140 6.89 2.34 5.98
CA GLY A 140 7.18 1.16 6.80
C GLY A 140 7.18 -0.14 6.00
N GLU A 141 6.36 -0.23 4.96
CA GLU A 141 6.26 -1.39 4.07
C GLU A 141 7.24 -1.34 2.88
N SER A 142 7.95 -0.23 2.69
CA SER A 142 8.90 0.00 1.58
C SER A 142 10.32 -0.51 1.85
N VAL A 143 10.52 -1.40 2.80
CA VAL A 143 11.84 -1.93 3.18
C VAL A 143 12.22 -3.25 2.50
N TRP A 144 11.51 -3.61 1.45
CA TRP A 144 11.72 -4.84 0.67
C TRP A 144 12.67 -4.69 -0.50
#